data_0c4e2f3cda11980bdd611c02f1dd4cac
#
_entry.id   0c4e2f3cda11980bdd611c02f1dd4cac
#
_cell.length_a   1.000
_cell.length_b   1.000
_cell.length_c   1.000
_cell.angle_alpha   90.00
_cell.angle_beta   90.00
_cell.angle_gamma   90.00
#
_symmetry.space_group_name_H-M   'P 1'
#
loop_
_entity.id
_entity.type
_entity.pdbx_description
1 polymer ?
#
loop_
_entity_poly.entity_id
_entity_poly.type
_entity_poly.pdbx_seq_one_letter_code
_entity_poly.pdbx_strand_id
1 'polypeptide(L)'
;MGLKHEMIAQDLAEKIKHQQFLPGDFLPSEKQLCELYGTSRETTRKALNHLAELGLIQKLKGKGSLVLDIQKYTFPISGITSFQELNDSLGLHAQTKVLQQKTGAAPKYFGQTPIEAKKAIFIERLRIIDQQPAVLDQDYLLDPPITVLPKDVAQHSLYAYLENELGLEIDYATKEITVEQVEPAIAEKLALKANEPAVVVRSLSYLADTTPFQLTTSYHRPDKFKFIDFARRKKLNH
;
A
#
# COMPACT_ATOMS: atom_id res chain seq x y z
N MET A 1 -21.30 -2.11 5.02
CA MET A 1 -21.56 -2.97 3.85
C MET A 1 -20.64 -2.49 2.73
N GLY A 2 -19.60 -3.26 2.38
CA GLY A 2 -18.69 -2.89 1.31
C GLY A 2 -19.41 -2.72 -0.03
N LEU A 3 -18.86 -1.86 -0.89
CA LEU A 3 -19.44 -1.63 -2.21
C LEU A 3 -19.35 -2.92 -3.05
N LYS A 4 -20.35 -3.24 -3.87
CA LYS A 4 -20.45 -4.50 -4.64
C LYS A 4 -19.18 -4.78 -5.48
N HIS A 5 -18.50 -3.75 -5.99
CA HIS A 5 -17.27 -3.94 -6.76
C HIS A 5 -16.07 -4.36 -5.89
N GLU A 6 -16.02 -3.94 -4.63
CA GLU A 6 -14.99 -4.37 -3.66
C GLU A 6 -15.13 -5.85 -3.32
N MET A 7 -16.35 -6.31 -3.08
CA MET A 7 -16.64 -7.73 -2.84
C MET A 7 -16.23 -8.61 -4.02
N ILE A 8 -16.49 -8.16 -5.25
CA ILE A 8 -16.08 -8.87 -6.47
C ILE A 8 -14.57 -8.90 -6.61
N ALA A 9 -13.89 -7.77 -6.33
CA ALA A 9 -12.44 -7.70 -6.38
C ALA A 9 -11.82 -8.63 -5.34
N GLN A 10 -12.35 -8.66 -4.12
CA GLN A 10 -11.89 -9.53 -3.05
C GLN A 10 -12.07 -11.02 -3.39
N ASP A 11 -13.24 -11.45 -3.91
CA ASP A 11 -13.46 -12.83 -4.32
C ASP A 11 -12.52 -13.28 -5.45
N LEU A 12 -12.29 -12.40 -6.43
CA LEU A 12 -11.33 -12.68 -7.51
C LEU A 12 -9.88 -12.72 -7.00
N ALA A 13 -9.50 -11.85 -6.06
CA ALA A 13 -8.19 -11.87 -5.42
C ALA A 13 -7.95 -13.19 -4.66
N GLU A 14 -8.94 -13.65 -3.90
CA GLU A 14 -8.88 -14.95 -3.21
C GLU A 14 -8.75 -16.11 -4.20
N LYS A 15 -9.49 -16.09 -5.31
CA LYS A 15 -9.38 -17.11 -6.37
C LYS A 15 -8.00 -17.16 -7.01
N ILE A 16 -7.37 -16.00 -7.24
CA ILE A 16 -6.00 -15.89 -7.74
C ILE A 16 -5.02 -16.43 -6.68
N LYS A 17 -5.16 -16.05 -5.42
CA LYS A 17 -4.34 -16.50 -4.31
C LYS A 17 -4.39 -18.03 -4.14
N HIS A 18 -5.57 -18.61 -4.23
CA HIS A 18 -5.78 -20.05 -4.17
C HIS A 18 -5.47 -20.79 -5.48
N GLN A 19 -4.80 -20.13 -6.43
CA GLN A 19 -4.35 -20.71 -7.69
C GLN A 19 -5.50 -21.28 -8.56
N GLN A 20 -6.74 -20.80 -8.39
CA GLN A 20 -7.83 -21.08 -9.33
C GLN A 20 -7.62 -20.37 -10.67
N PHE A 21 -6.84 -19.30 -10.67
CA PHE A 21 -6.27 -18.64 -11.84
C PHE A 21 -4.77 -18.55 -11.62
N LEU A 22 -3.99 -19.19 -12.50
CA LEU A 22 -2.54 -19.19 -12.41
C LEU A 22 -1.93 -17.93 -13.04
N PRO A 23 -0.70 -17.54 -12.64
CA PRO A 23 0.06 -16.51 -13.36
C PRO A 23 0.13 -16.82 -14.84
N GLY A 24 -0.26 -15.85 -15.68
CA GLY A 24 -0.33 -16.03 -17.13
C GLY A 24 -1.73 -16.40 -17.65
N ASP A 25 -2.66 -16.80 -16.79
CA ASP A 25 -4.04 -17.01 -17.18
C ASP A 25 -4.79 -15.69 -17.41
N PHE A 26 -5.87 -15.76 -18.17
CA PHE A 26 -6.81 -14.66 -18.29
C PHE A 26 -8.01 -14.88 -17.37
N LEU A 27 -8.39 -13.85 -16.62
CA LEU A 27 -9.67 -13.85 -15.93
C LEU A 27 -10.82 -13.93 -16.95
N PRO A 28 -12.01 -14.41 -16.55
CA PRO A 28 -13.20 -14.35 -17.38
C PRO A 28 -13.45 -12.92 -17.91
N SER A 29 -13.97 -12.81 -19.12
CA SER A 29 -14.28 -11.52 -19.74
C SER A 29 -15.24 -10.67 -18.89
N GLU A 30 -15.24 -9.35 -19.09
CA GLU A 30 -16.17 -8.44 -18.39
C GLU A 30 -17.63 -8.93 -18.50
N LYS A 31 -18.02 -9.48 -19.67
CA LYS A 31 -19.38 -10.03 -19.89
C LYS A 31 -19.63 -11.24 -19.00
N GLN A 32 -18.72 -12.21 -18.99
CA GLN A 32 -18.83 -13.41 -18.16
C GLN A 32 -18.83 -13.08 -16.67
N LEU A 33 -18.01 -12.11 -16.24
CA LEU A 33 -18.02 -11.64 -14.85
C LEU A 33 -19.33 -10.94 -14.49
N CYS A 34 -19.93 -10.15 -15.41
CA CYS A 34 -21.24 -9.56 -15.19
C CYS A 34 -22.32 -10.64 -14.97
N GLU A 35 -22.29 -11.70 -15.76
CA GLU A 35 -23.21 -12.84 -15.64
C GLU A 35 -22.97 -13.60 -14.33
N LEU A 36 -21.70 -13.90 -14.01
CA LEU A 36 -21.31 -14.64 -12.81
C LEU A 36 -21.74 -13.94 -11.50
N TYR A 37 -21.54 -12.62 -11.42
CA TYR A 37 -21.81 -11.84 -10.19
C TYR A 37 -23.17 -11.12 -10.22
N GLY A 38 -23.97 -11.28 -11.27
CA GLY A 38 -25.25 -10.58 -11.42
C GLY A 38 -25.11 -9.07 -11.28
N THR A 39 -24.18 -8.45 -12.02
CA THR A 39 -23.82 -7.05 -11.86
C THR A 39 -23.63 -6.31 -13.18
N SER A 40 -23.56 -4.96 -13.12
CA SER A 40 -23.36 -4.13 -14.30
C SER A 40 -21.91 -4.19 -14.81
N ARG A 41 -21.70 -3.86 -16.10
CA ARG A 41 -20.35 -3.73 -16.68
C ARG A 41 -19.51 -2.69 -15.96
N GLU A 42 -20.12 -1.62 -15.48
CA GLU A 42 -19.40 -0.56 -14.76
C GLU A 42 -18.86 -1.07 -13.42
N THR A 43 -19.70 -1.80 -12.65
CA THR A 43 -19.30 -2.42 -11.39
C THR A 43 -18.18 -3.44 -11.59
N THR A 44 -18.29 -4.30 -12.61
CA THR A 44 -17.24 -5.26 -12.98
C THR A 44 -15.95 -4.55 -13.37
N ARG A 45 -16.04 -3.45 -14.13
CA ARG A 45 -14.86 -2.68 -14.55
C ARG A 45 -14.16 -2.00 -13.38
N LYS A 46 -14.92 -1.49 -12.38
CA LYS A 46 -14.37 -0.96 -11.14
C LYS A 46 -13.64 -2.05 -10.35
N ALA A 47 -14.21 -3.25 -10.22
CA ALA A 47 -13.56 -4.39 -9.57
C ALA A 47 -12.24 -4.78 -10.27
N LEU A 48 -12.24 -4.89 -11.61
CA LEU A 48 -11.04 -5.20 -12.38
C LEU A 48 -9.99 -4.07 -12.34
N ASN A 49 -10.41 -2.80 -12.23
CA ASN A 49 -9.46 -1.70 -12.02
C ASN A 49 -8.79 -1.82 -10.66
N HIS A 50 -9.57 -2.10 -9.62
CA HIS A 50 -9.04 -2.30 -8.28
C HIS A 50 -8.01 -3.45 -8.22
N LEU A 51 -8.31 -4.61 -8.85
CA LEU A 51 -7.33 -5.70 -8.98
C LEU A 51 -6.07 -5.30 -9.75
N ALA A 52 -6.20 -4.45 -10.76
CA ALA A 52 -5.05 -3.95 -11.52
C ALA A 52 -4.21 -2.95 -10.71
N GLU A 53 -4.84 -2.10 -9.92
CA GLU A 53 -4.19 -1.18 -8.96
C GLU A 53 -3.43 -1.96 -7.87
N LEU A 54 -3.99 -3.08 -7.41
CA LEU A 54 -3.33 -4.02 -6.51
C LEU A 54 -2.21 -4.84 -7.17
N GLY A 55 -2.01 -4.72 -8.49
CA GLY A 55 -1.00 -5.48 -9.22
C GLY A 55 -1.27 -6.98 -9.34
N LEU A 56 -2.51 -7.43 -9.12
CA LEU A 56 -2.92 -8.82 -9.26
C LEU A 56 -3.15 -9.21 -10.72
N ILE A 57 -3.57 -8.26 -11.53
CA ILE A 57 -3.85 -8.44 -12.95
C ILE A 57 -3.29 -7.31 -13.80
N GLN A 58 -3.08 -7.59 -15.09
CA GLN A 58 -2.80 -6.60 -16.11
C GLN A 58 -3.94 -6.56 -17.13
N LYS A 59 -4.55 -5.38 -17.34
CA LYS A 59 -5.60 -5.20 -18.36
C LYS A 59 -4.98 -5.02 -19.74
N LEU A 60 -5.16 -5.99 -20.62
CA LEU A 60 -4.67 -5.96 -22.00
C LEU A 60 -5.81 -5.58 -22.94
N LYS A 61 -5.67 -4.46 -23.69
CA LYS A 61 -6.69 -3.98 -24.63
C LYS A 61 -7.01 -5.06 -25.68
N GLY A 62 -8.27 -5.47 -25.74
CA GLY A 62 -8.75 -6.47 -26.70
C GLY A 62 -8.45 -7.93 -26.34
N LYS A 63 -7.70 -8.18 -25.25
CA LYS A 63 -7.32 -9.54 -24.83
C LYS A 63 -7.92 -9.95 -23.49
N GLY A 64 -8.24 -8.99 -22.60
CA GLY A 64 -8.79 -9.28 -21.28
C GLY A 64 -7.86 -8.89 -20.13
N SER A 65 -8.06 -9.50 -18.99
CA SER A 65 -7.31 -9.26 -17.75
C SER A 65 -6.39 -10.45 -17.46
N LEU A 66 -5.08 -10.26 -17.65
CA LEU A 66 -4.04 -11.26 -17.44
C LEU A 66 -3.68 -11.31 -15.95
N VAL A 67 -3.64 -12.50 -15.36
CA VAL A 67 -3.18 -12.71 -13.97
C VAL A 67 -1.66 -12.59 -13.92
N LEU A 68 -1.17 -11.80 -12.97
CA LEU A 68 0.26 -11.58 -12.76
C LEU A 68 0.82 -12.57 -11.73
N ASP A 69 2.14 -12.79 -11.78
CA ASP A 69 2.83 -13.63 -10.79
C ASP A 69 2.94 -12.85 -9.46
N ILE A 70 2.28 -13.37 -8.42
CA ILE A 70 2.20 -12.75 -7.09
C ILE A 70 3.22 -13.34 -6.10
N GLN A 71 4.22 -14.11 -6.55
CA GLN A 71 5.21 -14.75 -5.65
C GLN A 71 5.98 -13.76 -4.76
N LYS A 72 5.95 -12.46 -5.10
CA LYS A 72 6.43 -11.35 -4.26
C LYS A 72 5.25 -10.41 -3.96
N TYR A 73 5.21 -9.88 -2.75
CA TYR A 73 4.16 -8.94 -2.36
C TYR A 73 4.24 -7.70 -3.27
N THR A 74 3.18 -7.45 -4.03
CA THR A 74 3.08 -6.25 -4.85
C THR A 74 2.55 -5.13 -3.99
N PHE A 75 3.39 -4.14 -3.71
CA PHE A 75 2.97 -2.94 -3.02
C PHE A 75 2.51 -1.91 -4.06
N PRO A 76 1.22 -1.47 -4.05
CA PRO A 76 0.74 -0.45 -4.96
C PRO A 76 1.39 0.89 -4.60
N ILE A 77 2.35 1.31 -5.41
CA ILE A 77 3.04 2.60 -5.21
C ILE A 77 2.30 3.72 -5.92
N SER A 78 1.54 3.39 -6.97
CA SER A 78 0.77 4.36 -7.75
C SER A 78 -0.50 4.89 -7.07
N GLY A 79 -0.87 4.34 -5.91
CA GLY A 79 -2.04 4.76 -5.12
C GLY A 79 -1.69 5.00 -3.65
N ILE A 80 -2.60 5.66 -2.93
CA ILE A 80 -2.56 5.76 -1.48
C ILE A 80 -3.50 4.68 -0.94
N THR A 81 -2.90 3.63 -0.39
CA THR A 81 -3.64 2.52 0.21
C THR A 81 -3.00 2.25 1.55
N SER A 82 -3.81 2.15 2.60
CA SER A 82 -3.29 1.74 3.91
C SER A 82 -2.80 0.29 3.87
N PHE A 83 -1.86 -0.04 4.75
CA PHE A 83 -1.39 -1.42 4.85
C PHE A 83 -2.54 -2.39 5.21
N GLN A 84 -3.52 -1.96 6.01
CA GLN A 84 -4.69 -2.77 6.36
C GLN A 84 -5.57 -3.06 5.13
N GLU A 85 -5.88 -2.04 4.33
CA GLU A 85 -6.64 -2.21 3.09
C GLU A 85 -5.92 -3.16 2.12
N LEU A 86 -4.60 -3.03 2.01
CA LEU A 86 -3.77 -3.94 1.23
C LEU A 86 -3.81 -5.36 1.78
N ASN A 87 -3.67 -5.52 3.10
CA ASN A 87 -3.74 -6.80 3.78
C ASN A 87 -5.09 -7.49 3.54
N ASP A 88 -6.18 -6.75 3.66
CA ASP A 88 -7.53 -7.27 3.48
C ASP A 88 -7.81 -7.62 2.02
N SER A 89 -7.42 -6.74 1.09
CA SER A 89 -7.66 -6.95 -0.34
C SER A 89 -6.81 -8.07 -0.96
N LEU A 90 -5.59 -8.27 -0.45
CA LEU A 90 -4.70 -9.34 -0.90
C LEU A 90 -4.81 -10.60 -0.03
N GLY A 91 -5.60 -10.59 1.04
CA GLY A 91 -5.71 -11.70 2.00
C GLY A 91 -4.35 -12.14 2.55
N LEU A 92 -3.46 -11.19 2.89
CA LEU A 92 -2.08 -11.50 3.30
C LEU A 92 -2.00 -12.13 4.69
N HIS A 93 -3.05 -11.98 5.51
CA HIS A 93 -3.07 -12.38 6.94
C HIS A 93 -1.85 -11.84 7.70
N ALA A 94 -1.40 -10.65 7.32
CA ALA A 94 -0.25 -10.02 7.92
C ALA A 94 -0.55 -9.55 9.34
N GLN A 95 0.46 -9.62 10.20
CA GLN A 95 0.41 -9.09 11.55
C GLN A 95 1.18 -7.77 11.63
N THR A 96 0.63 -6.81 12.37
CA THR A 96 1.30 -5.55 12.69
C THR A 96 1.76 -5.56 14.14
N LYS A 97 3.07 -5.41 14.35
CA LYS A 97 3.66 -5.24 15.67
C LYS A 97 4.13 -3.80 15.83
N VAL A 98 3.52 -3.04 16.73
CA VAL A 98 4.00 -1.69 17.09
C VAL A 98 5.23 -1.85 17.97
N LEU A 99 6.37 -1.35 17.48
CA LEU A 99 7.64 -1.40 18.20
C LEU A 99 7.83 -0.16 19.07
N GLN A 100 7.39 1.00 18.55
CA GLN A 100 7.49 2.27 19.27
C GLN A 100 6.34 3.21 18.87
N GLN A 101 5.86 3.98 19.85
CA GLN A 101 4.99 5.14 19.64
C GLN A 101 5.38 6.21 20.66
N LYS A 102 5.74 7.39 20.17
CA LYS A 102 6.14 8.53 21.02
C LYS A 102 5.82 9.86 20.36
N THR A 103 5.50 10.85 21.15
CA THR A 103 5.41 12.25 20.69
C THR A 103 6.77 12.92 20.83
N GLY A 104 7.15 13.73 19.86
CA GLY A 104 8.44 14.43 19.86
C GLY A 104 8.51 15.53 18.81
N ALA A 105 9.71 15.99 18.53
CA ALA A 105 9.95 16.95 17.46
C ALA A 105 9.74 16.28 16.09
N ALA A 106 9.10 17.01 15.17
CA ALA A 106 9.07 16.60 13.76
C ALA A 106 10.48 16.72 13.14
N PRO A 107 10.81 15.89 12.14
CA PRO A 107 12.05 16.08 11.39
C PRO A 107 12.02 17.43 10.67
N LYS A 108 13.17 18.13 10.60
CA LYS A 108 13.26 19.41 9.89
C LYS A 108 13.15 19.27 8.38
N TYR A 109 13.55 18.12 7.86
CA TYR A 109 13.51 17.78 6.45
C TYR A 109 13.04 16.33 6.27
N PHE A 110 12.38 16.05 5.17
CA PHE A 110 12.09 14.71 4.71
C PHE A 110 12.55 14.58 3.25
N GLY A 111 13.63 13.83 3.04
CA GLY A 111 14.41 13.96 1.80
C GLY A 111 14.92 15.40 1.65
N GLN A 112 14.57 16.06 0.55
CA GLN A 112 14.90 17.46 0.31
C GLN A 112 13.77 18.44 0.69
N THR A 113 12.62 17.94 1.12
CA THR A 113 11.44 18.76 1.44
C THR A 113 11.55 19.29 2.87
N PRO A 114 11.54 20.62 3.10
CA PRO A 114 11.49 21.18 4.44
C PRO A 114 10.11 20.91 5.08
N ILE A 115 10.12 20.58 6.37
CA ILE A 115 8.92 20.29 7.15
C ILE A 115 8.68 21.42 8.13
N GLU A 116 7.56 22.10 8.01
CA GLU A 116 7.19 23.26 8.85
C GLU A 116 6.64 22.85 10.23
N ALA A 117 6.04 21.66 10.33
CA ALA A 117 5.52 21.17 11.60
C ALA A 117 6.66 21.01 12.63
N LYS A 118 6.40 21.48 13.86
CA LYS A 118 7.40 21.43 14.94
C LYS A 118 7.31 20.16 15.77
N LYS A 119 6.14 19.51 15.80
CA LYS A 119 5.87 18.31 16.57
C LYS A 119 5.33 17.20 15.67
N ALA A 120 5.54 15.98 16.08
CA ALA A 120 4.98 14.81 15.42
C ALA A 120 4.80 13.66 16.41
N ILE A 121 3.91 12.73 16.09
CA ILE A 121 3.83 11.42 16.73
C ILE A 121 4.63 10.46 15.86
N PHE A 122 5.72 9.96 16.39
CA PHE A 122 6.52 8.91 15.75
C PHE A 122 5.95 7.54 16.07
N ILE A 123 5.81 6.70 15.04
CA ILE A 123 5.37 5.31 15.17
C ILE A 123 6.33 4.44 14.38
N GLU A 124 6.80 3.37 15.01
CA GLU A 124 7.56 2.32 14.34
C GLU A 124 6.78 1.01 14.39
N ARG A 125 6.54 0.42 13.22
CA ARG A 125 5.72 -0.79 13.06
C ARG A 125 6.43 -1.83 12.22
N LEU A 126 6.47 -3.06 12.71
CA LEU A 126 6.95 -4.21 11.95
C LEU A 126 5.76 -4.97 11.37
N ARG A 127 5.77 -5.17 10.05
CA ARG A 127 4.80 -5.97 9.33
C ARG A 127 5.37 -7.38 9.14
N ILE A 128 4.65 -8.34 9.64
CA ILE A 128 5.02 -9.76 9.59
C ILE A 128 4.05 -10.44 8.64
N ILE A 129 4.57 -11.03 7.56
CA ILE A 129 3.79 -11.74 6.55
C ILE A 129 4.37 -13.15 6.44
N ASP A 130 3.51 -14.18 6.45
CA ASP A 130 3.94 -15.58 6.49
C ASP A 130 4.96 -15.86 7.60
N GLN A 131 4.70 -15.31 8.78
CA GLN A 131 5.54 -15.44 9.99
C GLN A 131 6.97 -14.88 9.84
N GLN A 132 7.23 -14.09 8.81
CA GLN A 132 8.53 -13.46 8.57
C GLN A 132 8.39 -11.93 8.55
N PRO A 133 9.37 -11.19 9.10
CA PRO A 133 9.45 -9.75 8.90
C PRO A 133 9.47 -9.43 7.40
N ALA A 134 8.60 -8.54 6.95
CA ALA A 134 8.51 -8.15 5.55
C ALA A 134 8.77 -6.65 5.35
N VAL A 135 8.18 -5.82 6.22
CA VAL A 135 8.30 -4.35 6.14
C VAL A 135 8.48 -3.76 7.53
N LEU A 136 9.36 -2.78 7.65
CA LEU A 136 9.49 -1.91 8.82
C LEU A 136 9.06 -0.51 8.42
N ASP A 137 7.94 -0.02 8.97
CA ASP A 137 7.45 1.33 8.75
C ASP A 137 7.87 2.26 9.89
N GLN A 138 8.41 3.40 9.54
CA GLN A 138 8.65 4.53 10.44
C GLN A 138 7.82 5.72 9.97
N ASP A 139 6.80 6.07 10.75
CA ASP A 139 5.86 7.14 10.45
C ASP A 139 6.06 8.32 11.39
N TYR A 140 5.97 9.54 10.84
CA TYR A 140 5.78 10.76 11.60
C TYR A 140 4.42 11.35 11.22
N LEU A 141 3.47 11.32 12.15
CA LEU A 141 2.19 12.02 12.01
C LEU A 141 2.39 13.45 12.51
N LEU A 142 2.21 14.43 11.64
CA LEU A 142 2.54 15.84 11.91
C LEU A 142 1.50 16.52 12.80
N ASP A 143 1.94 17.35 13.73
CA ASP A 143 1.10 18.14 14.60
C ASP A 143 1.34 19.66 14.33
N PRO A 144 0.33 20.42 13.81
CA PRO A 144 -0.95 19.92 13.33
C PRO A 144 -0.83 19.11 12.03
N PRO A 145 -1.85 18.38 11.53
CA PRO A 145 -3.24 18.33 12.02
C PRO A 145 -3.49 17.22 13.07
N ILE A 146 -2.51 16.34 13.35
CA ILE A 146 -2.73 15.17 14.21
C ILE A 146 -2.05 15.38 15.56
N THR A 147 -2.83 15.75 16.59
CA THR A 147 -2.31 16.08 17.93
C THR A 147 -2.23 14.87 18.86
N VAL A 148 -3.11 13.89 18.68
CA VAL A 148 -3.22 12.69 19.52
C VAL A 148 -3.45 11.47 18.65
N LEU A 149 -2.86 10.35 19.03
CA LEU A 149 -3.12 9.04 18.45
C LEU A 149 -3.29 8.01 19.58
N PRO A 150 -4.45 7.37 19.72
CA PRO A 150 -4.65 6.27 20.65
C PRO A 150 -3.70 5.11 20.33
N LYS A 151 -3.21 4.41 21.39
CA LYS A 151 -2.19 3.35 21.20
C LYS A 151 -2.68 2.16 20.39
N ASP A 152 -3.95 1.82 20.51
CA ASP A 152 -4.59 0.74 19.75
C ASP A 152 -4.72 1.03 18.27
N VAL A 153 -4.89 2.29 17.87
CA VAL A 153 -4.99 2.71 16.47
C VAL A 153 -3.73 2.34 15.68
N ALA A 154 -2.55 2.46 16.29
CA ALA A 154 -1.29 2.15 15.63
C ALA A 154 -1.17 0.67 15.19
N GLN A 155 -1.89 -0.24 15.83
CA GLN A 155 -1.96 -1.67 15.45
C GLN A 155 -2.91 -1.94 14.29
N HIS A 156 -3.84 -1.03 14.03
CA HIS A 156 -4.89 -1.16 13.04
C HIS A 156 -4.65 -0.21 11.85
N SER A 157 -5.71 0.31 11.24
CA SER A 157 -5.61 1.25 10.13
C SER A 157 -5.50 2.68 10.62
N LEU A 158 -4.33 3.32 10.41
CA LEU A 158 -4.17 4.75 10.66
C LEU A 158 -5.15 5.57 9.81
N TYR A 159 -5.28 5.24 8.53
CA TYR A 159 -6.13 5.99 7.61
C TYR A 159 -7.60 5.92 8.01
N ALA A 160 -8.10 4.74 8.38
CA ALA A 160 -9.46 4.62 8.87
C ALA A 160 -9.74 5.51 10.11
N TYR A 161 -8.78 5.63 11.02
CA TYR A 161 -8.90 6.54 12.16
C TYR A 161 -8.86 8.01 11.72
N LEU A 162 -7.93 8.38 10.85
CA LEU A 162 -7.79 9.76 10.38
C LEU A 162 -9.04 10.23 9.62
N GLU A 163 -9.61 9.37 8.78
CA GLU A 163 -10.79 9.69 7.97
C GLU A 163 -12.09 9.60 8.77
N ASN A 164 -12.32 8.50 9.50
CA ASN A 164 -13.61 8.25 10.15
C ASN A 164 -13.77 8.97 11.50
N GLU A 165 -12.68 9.11 12.28
CA GLU A 165 -12.74 9.69 13.63
C GLU A 165 -12.29 11.16 13.63
N LEU A 166 -11.27 11.53 12.84
CA LEU A 166 -10.79 12.91 12.79
C LEU A 166 -11.39 13.70 11.61
N GLY A 167 -12.10 13.04 10.67
CA GLY A 167 -12.72 13.68 9.51
C GLY A 167 -11.72 14.30 8.54
N LEU A 168 -10.48 13.81 8.51
CA LEU A 168 -9.45 14.29 7.60
C LEU A 168 -9.64 13.65 6.22
N GLU A 169 -9.56 14.44 5.17
CA GLU A 169 -9.67 13.96 3.79
C GLU A 169 -8.27 13.73 3.21
N ILE A 170 -7.85 12.45 3.13
CA ILE A 170 -6.56 12.06 2.56
C ILE A 170 -6.68 12.07 1.04
N ASP A 171 -5.77 12.77 0.33
CA ASP A 171 -5.90 12.95 -1.13
C ASP A 171 -4.72 12.38 -1.91
N TYR A 172 -3.50 12.89 -1.70
CA TYR A 172 -2.34 12.47 -2.49
C TYR A 172 -1.06 12.29 -1.68
N ALA A 173 -0.09 11.60 -2.27
CA ALA A 173 1.26 11.49 -1.72
C ALA A 173 2.31 11.56 -2.83
N THR A 174 3.46 12.12 -2.49
CA THR A 174 4.68 11.94 -3.28
C THR A 174 5.44 10.75 -2.74
N LYS A 175 5.95 9.88 -3.61
CA LYS A 175 6.70 8.68 -3.21
C LYS A 175 8.02 8.59 -3.95
N GLU A 176 9.07 8.23 -3.22
CA GLU A 176 10.40 7.94 -3.73
C GLU A 176 10.78 6.51 -3.36
N ILE A 177 11.36 5.78 -4.30
CA ILE A 177 11.83 4.41 -4.10
C ILE A 177 13.30 4.36 -4.37
N THR A 178 14.05 3.87 -3.39
CA THR A 178 15.50 3.71 -3.48
C THR A 178 15.92 2.31 -2.99
N VAL A 179 17.16 1.93 -3.29
CA VAL A 179 17.79 0.73 -2.72
C VAL A 179 18.99 1.19 -1.92
N GLU A 180 18.99 0.94 -0.62
CA GLU A 180 19.95 1.54 0.29
C GLU A 180 20.53 0.52 1.27
N GLN A 181 21.77 0.74 1.67
CA GLN A 181 22.30 0.10 2.87
C GLN A 181 21.63 0.74 4.08
N VAL A 182 21.11 -0.10 4.97
CA VAL A 182 20.38 0.37 6.15
C VAL A 182 21.22 0.20 7.42
N GLU A 183 20.85 0.94 8.45
CA GLU A 183 21.49 0.83 9.76
C GLU A 183 21.32 -0.60 10.33
N PRO A 184 22.31 -1.10 11.11
CA PRO A 184 22.27 -2.45 11.69
C PRO A 184 20.96 -2.75 12.46
N ALA A 185 20.42 -1.76 13.19
CA ALA A 185 19.18 -1.90 13.94
C ALA A 185 17.94 -2.13 13.05
N ILE A 186 17.93 -1.57 11.83
CA ILE A 186 16.87 -1.79 10.83
C ILE A 186 17.05 -3.17 10.20
N ALA A 187 18.30 -3.51 9.83
CA ALA A 187 18.63 -4.81 9.25
C ALA A 187 18.25 -5.97 10.18
N GLU A 188 18.53 -5.85 11.48
CA GLU A 188 18.16 -6.82 12.50
C GLU A 188 16.63 -7.02 12.58
N LYS A 189 15.86 -5.93 12.65
CA LYS A 189 14.39 -5.99 12.72
C LYS A 189 13.76 -6.66 11.50
N LEU A 190 14.37 -6.48 10.32
CA LEU A 190 13.93 -7.08 9.06
C LEU A 190 14.53 -8.46 8.80
N ALA A 191 15.41 -8.96 9.68
CA ALA A 191 16.16 -10.19 9.48
C ALA A 191 16.89 -10.24 8.13
N LEU A 192 17.50 -9.12 7.72
CA LEU A 192 18.35 -9.03 6.54
C LEU A 192 19.71 -9.70 6.79
N LYS A 193 20.30 -10.24 5.75
CA LYS A 193 21.66 -10.78 5.79
C LYS A 193 22.68 -9.63 5.93
N ALA A 194 23.88 -9.97 6.36
CA ALA A 194 24.96 -8.99 6.42
C ALA A 194 25.20 -8.33 5.05
N ASN A 195 25.23 -7.00 5.03
CA ASN A 195 25.37 -6.18 3.82
C ASN A 195 24.25 -6.33 2.77
N GLU A 196 23.12 -6.89 3.14
CA GLU A 196 21.94 -6.91 2.26
C GLU A 196 21.26 -5.52 2.32
N PRO A 197 21.05 -4.86 1.18
CA PRO A 197 20.33 -3.59 1.16
C PRO A 197 18.84 -3.80 1.38
N ALA A 198 18.12 -2.76 1.78
CA ALA A 198 16.66 -2.74 1.76
C ALA A 198 16.14 -1.94 0.55
N VAL A 199 14.93 -2.26 0.10
CA VAL A 199 14.16 -1.34 -0.75
C VAL A 199 13.47 -0.35 0.19
N VAL A 200 13.74 0.93 -0.01
CA VAL A 200 13.24 2.01 0.85
C VAL A 200 12.22 2.83 0.08
N VAL A 201 11.01 2.92 0.62
CA VAL A 201 9.94 3.76 0.08
C VAL A 201 9.71 4.92 1.03
N ARG A 202 10.01 6.13 0.58
CA ARG A 202 9.69 7.37 1.31
C ARG A 202 8.43 7.98 0.75
N SER A 203 7.49 8.32 1.61
CA SER A 203 6.21 8.90 1.22
C SER A 203 5.90 10.13 2.06
N LEU A 204 5.57 11.23 1.40
CA LEU A 204 5.01 12.43 2.01
C LEU A 204 3.55 12.53 1.57
N SER A 205 2.62 12.41 2.52
CA SER A 205 1.18 12.35 2.29
C SER A 205 0.50 13.66 2.68
N TYR A 206 -0.50 14.04 1.89
CA TYR A 206 -1.21 15.31 1.97
C TYR A 206 -2.71 15.11 2.07
N LEU A 207 -3.36 16.03 2.78
CA LEU A 207 -4.81 16.19 2.81
C LEU A 207 -5.30 16.91 1.54
N ALA A 208 -6.62 16.92 1.32
CA ALA A 208 -7.25 17.57 0.17
C ALA A 208 -7.00 19.10 0.11
N ASP A 209 -6.72 19.72 1.23
CA ASP A 209 -6.33 21.14 1.33
C ASP A 209 -4.82 21.38 1.13
N THR A 210 -4.08 20.35 0.69
CA THR A 210 -2.63 20.34 0.51
C THR A 210 -1.78 20.37 1.78
N THR A 211 -2.38 20.22 2.95
CA THR A 211 -1.65 20.14 4.22
C THR A 211 -0.89 18.83 4.32
N PRO A 212 0.44 18.84 4.51
CA PRO A 212 1.18 17.62 4.78
C PRO A 212 0.82 17.09 6.17
N PHE A 213 0.53 15.78 6.27
CA PHE A 213 0.12 15.19 7.54
C PHE A 213 0.94 13.98 7.97
N GLN A 214 1.56 13.27 7.03
CA GLN A 214 2.32 12.06 7.34
C GLN A 214 3.59 11.95 6.50
N LEU A 215 4.70 11.63 7.17
CA LEU A 215 5.96 11.23 6.57
C LEU A 215 6.17 9.76 6.87
N THR A 216 6.34 8.93 5.85
CA THR A 216 6.56 7.49 6.02
C THR A 216 7.88 7.09 5.38
N THR A 217 8.71 6.35 6.11
CA THR A 217 9.82 5.60 5.54
C THR A 217 9.54 4.12 5.76
N SER A 218 9.28 3.40 4.68
CA SER A 218 9.04 1.96 4.70
C SER A 218 10.27 1.23 4.18
N TYR A 219 10.86 0.39 5.02
CA TYR A 219 11.99 -0.47 4.67
C TYR A 219 11.45 -1.86 4.34
N HIS A 220 11.67 -2.31 3.12
CA HIS A 220 11.19 -3.59 2.64
C HIS A 220 12.35 -4.56 2.42
N ARG A 221 12.12 -5.81 2.74
CA ARG A 221 13.02 -6.89 2.33
C ARG A 221 13.00 -7.04 0.82
N PRO A 222 14.17 -7.08 0.13
CA PRO A 222 14.21 -7.18 -1.34
C PRO A 222 13.57 -8.44 -1.90
N ASP A 223 13.67 -9.56 -1.16
CA ASP A 223 13.10 -10.86 -1.56
C ASP A 223 11.56 -10.89 -1.45
N LYS A 224 10.98 -9.93 -0.72
CA LYS A 224 9.52 -9.78 -0.51
C LYS A 224 8.92 -8.57 -1.23
N PHE A 225 9.75 -7.74 -1.86
CA PHE A 225 9.28 -6.52 -2.54
C PHE A 225 9.14 -6.74 -4.04
N LYS A 226 7.98 -6.35 -4.58
CA LYS A 226 7.72 -6.30 -6.02
C LYS A 226 6.91 -5.04 -6.32
N PHE A 227 7.39 -4.26 -7.27
CA PHE A 227 6.67 -3.12 -7.82
C PHE A 227 6.25 -3.41 -9.26
N ILE A 228 4.98 -3.16 -9.56
CA ILE A 228 4.43 -3.29 -10.91
C ILE A 228 3.67 -2.00 -11.23
N ASP A 229 4.04 -1.35 -12.31
CA ASP A 229 3.30 -0.22 -12.87
C ASP A 229 2.88 -0.50 -14.31
N PHE A 230 1.72 0.04 -14.70
CA PHE A 230 1.22 -0.09 -16.05
C PHE A 230 1.51 1.16 -16.87
N ALA A 231 2.53 1.10 -17.72
CA ALA A 231 2.91 2.19 -18.61
C ALA A 231 2.24 2.05 -20.00
N ARG A 232 1.56 3.11 -20.45
CA ARG A 232 1.03 3.22 -21.82
C ARG A 232 1.77 4.30 -22.59
N ARG A 233 2.31 3.96 -23.75
CA ARG A 233 2.87 4.96 -24.67
C ARG A 233 1.73 5.85 -25.22
N LYS A 234 1.73 7.12 -24.87
CA LYS A 234 0.97 8.16 -25.57
C LYS A 234 1.83 8.67 -26.73
N LYS A 235 1.36 8.51 -27.99
CA LYS A 235 2.00 9.22 -29.10
C LYS A 235 1.63 10.69 -28.93
N LEU A 236 2.63 11.56 -28.77
CA LEU A 236 2.43 13.00 -28.94
C LEU A 236 2.19 13.19 -30.43
N ASN A 237 0.97 13.59 -30.82
CA ASN A 237 0.71 14.08 -32.17
C ASN A 237 1.39 15.45 -32.28
N HIS A 238 2.44 15.51 -33.09
CA HIS A 238 3.04 16.76 -33.54
C HIS A 238 2.18 17.37 -34.66
#